data_cad2b94ac3b470a013b18d19d1fdb5b6
#
_entry.id   cad2b94ac3b470a013b18d19d1fdb5b6
#
_cell.length_a   1.000
_cell.length_b   1.000
_cell.length_c   1.000
_cell.angle_alpha   90.00
_cell.angle_beta   90.00
_cell.angle_gamma   90.00
#
_symmetry.space_group_name_H-M   'P 1'
#
loop_
_entity.id
_entity.type
_entity.pdbx_description
1 polymer ?
#
loop_
_entity_poly.entity_id
_entity_poly.type
_entity_poly.pdbx_seq_one_letter_code
_entity_poly.pdbx_strand_id
1 'polypeptide(L)'
;TAEYADAVLSFYRRNREQFDIYETDKPDHFYTKAFIQSLLTAEYNAFVAGKHIRFFLFDTNFPDKIIGTVSFSDIKKGAFCSCTTGYKIDKEFQHQGYGRRMLTMALKILVTEMHMHRIEAYIAPQNTASISLATQLGFIPEGTAYSYVYLRGKWEDHLRFVYIS
;
A
#
# COMPACT_ATOMS: atom_id res chain seq x y z
N THR A 1 13.66 -1.95 -7.97
CA THR A 1 14.97 -1.29 -8.19
C THR A 1 14.79 0.05 -8.88
N ALA A 2 15.81 0.91 -8.82
CA ALA A 2 15.75 2.28 -9.36
C ALA A 2 15.50 2.34 -10.90
N GLU A 3 15.71 1.26 -11.63
CA GLU A 3 15.41 1.14 -13.07
C GLU A 3 13.91 1.33 -13.39
N TYR A 4 13.02 0.98 -12.45
CA TYR A 4 11.57 1.17 -12.61
C TYR A 4 11.09 2.58 -12.24
N ALA A 5 11.99 3.54 -11.98
CA ALA A 5 11.63 4.87 -11.53
C ALA A 5 10.67 5.60 -12.49
N ASP A 6 10.84 5.44 -13.80
CA ASP A 6 9.95 6.07 -14.79
C ASP A 6 8.53 5.48 -14.74
N ALA A 7 8.41 4.15 -14.62
CA ALA A 7 7.12 3.48 -14.49
C ALA A 7 6.41 3.87 -13.19
N VAL A 8 7.15 3.94 -12.07
CA VAL A 8 6.62 4.35 -10.76
C VAL A 8 6.21 5.83 -10.79
N LEU A 9 7.04 6.72 -11.36
CA LEU A 9 6.72 8.13 -11.50
C LEU A 9 5.45 8.33 -12.35
N SER A 10 5.36 7.64 -13.48
CA SER A 10 4.18 7.67 -14.35
C SER A 10 2.92 7.22 -13.61
N PHE A 11 3.00 6.12 -12.83
CA PHE A 11 1.90 5.62 -12.01
C PHE A 11 1.41 6.66 -10.99
N TYR A 12 2.32 7.31 -10.25
CA TYR A 12 1.95 8.34 -9.27
C TYR A 12 1.40 9.62 -9.94
N ARG A 13 1.99 10.06 -11.06
CA ARG A 13 1.53 11.27 -11.76
C ARG A 13 0.11 11.14 -12.30
N ARG A 14 -0.21 10.03 -12.99
CA ARG A 14 -1.55 9.85 -13.59
C ARG A 14 -2.66 9.59 -12.57
N ASN A 15 -2.30 9.18 -11.36
CA ASN A 15 -3.25 8.89 -10.28
C ASN A 15 -3.21 9.91 -9.14
N ARG A 16 -2.49 11.02 -9.31
CA ARG A 16 -2.22 12.02 -8.27
C ARG A 16 -3.49 12.46 -7.56
N GLU A 17 -4.47 12.95 -8.30
CA GLU A 17 -5.71 13.49 -7.73
C GLU A 17 -6.45 12.48 -6.84
N GLN A 18 -6.45 11.21 -7.25
CA GLN A 18 -7.09 10.14 -6.51
C GLN A 18 -6.31 9.74 -5.26
N PHE A 19 -4.98 9.62 -5.36
CA PHE A 19 -4.17 9.18 -4.25
C PHE A 19 -4.06 10.25 -3.16
N ASP A 20 -3.99 11.51 -3.56
CA ASP A 20 -3.88 12.64 -2.64
C ASP A 20 -5.14 12.84 -1.76
N ILE A 21 -6.26 12.16 -2.08
CA ILE A 21 -7.47 12.19 -1.24
C ILE A 21 -7.22 11.53 0.12
N TYR A 22 -6.45 10.44 0.16
CA TYR A 22 -6.27 9.56 1.33
C TYR A 22 -4.82 9.48 1.82
N GLU A 23 -3.93 10.28 1.27
CA GLU A 23 -2.51 10.26 1.61
C GLU A 23 -2.05 11.60 2.19
N THR A 24 -0.94 11.53 2.91
CA THR A 24 -0.25 12.73 3.40
C THR A 24 0.23 13.59 2.23
N ASP A 25 0.30 14.91 2.48
CA ASP A 25 0.81 15.85 1.50
C ASP A 25 2.21 15.43 1.05
N LYS A 26 2.39 15.40 -0.26
CA LYS A 26 3.67 15.07 -0.86
C LYS A 26 4.44 16.36 -1.14
N PRO A 27 5.76 16.37 -0.90
CA PRO A 27 6.57 17.54 -1.24
C PRO A 27 6.55 17.78 -2.76
N ASP A 28 6.73 19.02 -3.19
CA ASP A 28 6.66 19.39 -4.62
C ASP A 28 7.60 18.57 -5.49
N HIS A 29 8.77 18.22 -4.97
CA HIS A 29 9.78 17.42 -5.68
C HIS A 29 9.47 15.90 -5.72
N PHE A 30 8.39 15.42 -5.05
CA PHE A 30 8.00 14.01 -5.07
C PHE A 30 7.82 13.49 -6.51
N TYR A 31 7.23 14.31 -7.38
CA TYR A 31 6.92 13.95 -8.75
C TYR A 31 8.11 14.15 -9.72
N THR A 32 9.33 13.93 -9.24
CA THR A 32 10.57 13.94 -10.05
C THR A 32 11.19 12.55 -10.09
N LYS A 33 11.87 12.24 -11.20
CA LYS A 33 12.57 10.96 -11.36
C LYS A 33 13.63 10.76 -10.26
N ALA A 34 14.38 11.81 -9.93
CA ALA A 34 15.43 11.75 -8.92
C ALA A 34 14.86 11.38 -7.54
N PHE A 35 13.71 11.97 -7.15
CA PHE A 35 13.07 11.62 -5.90
C PHE A 35 12.59 10.15 -5.90
N ILE A 36 11.93 9.70 -6.97
CA ILE A 36 11.46 8.32 -7.07
C ILE A 36 12.62 7.33 -7.05
N GLN A 37 13.76 7.64 -7.70
CA GLN A 37 14.95 6.80 -7.61
C GLN A 37 15.46 6.68 -6.16
N SER A 38 15.52 7.80 -5.44
CA SER A 38 15.91 7.82 -4.02
C SER A 38 14.93 7.04 -3.15
N LEU A 39 13.62 7.20 -3.39
CA LEU A 39 12.57 6.46 -2.69
C LEU A 39 12.73 4.95 -2.90
N LEU A 40 12.86 4.49 -4.15
CA LEU A 40 13.04 3.07 -4.47
C LEU A 40 14.32 2.49 -3.87
N THR A 41 15.39 3.28 -3.82
CA THR A 41 16.65 2.88 -3.16
C THR A 41 16.45 2.75 -1.64
N ALA A 42 15.77 3.69 -1.01
CA ALA A 42 15.46 3.63 0.42
C ALA A 42 14.55 2.42 0.74
N GLU A 43 13.52 2.17 -0.08
CA GLU A 43 12.65 1.00 0.07
C GLU A 43 13.41 -0.32 -0.11
N TYR A 44 14.35 -0.38 -1.05
CA TYR A 44 15.20 -1.56 -1.23
C TYR A 44 16.08 -1.80 0.01
N ASN A 45 16.70 -0.78 0.55
CA ASN A 45 17.49 -0.89 1.78
C ASN A 45 16.62 -1.33 2.97
N ALA A 46 15.41 -0.81 3.08
CA ALA A 46 14.44 -1.22 4.10
C ALA A 46 13.98 -2.67 3.91
N PHE A 47 13.85 -3.15 2.67
CA PHE A 47 13.57 -4.54 2.33
C PHE A 47 14.71 -5.46 2.79
N VAL A 48 15.96 -5.13 2.47
CA VAL A 48 17.14 -5.88 2.90
C VAL A 48 17.23 -5.93 4.43
N ALA A 49 16.84 -4.85 5.11
CA ALA A 49 16.76 -4.79 6.57
C ALA A 49 15.53 -5.52 7.17
N GLY A 50 14.65 -6.09 6.34
CA GLY A 50 13.44 -6.78 6.77
C GLY A 50 12.37 -5.89 7.40
N LYS A 51 12.38 -4.58 7.08
CA LYS A 51 11.48 -3.58 7.67
C LYS A 51 10.34 -3.14 6.75
N HIS A 52 10.49 -3.36 5.44
CA HIS A 52 9.53 -2.93 4.43
C HIS A 52 9.54 -3.88 3.24
N ILE A 53 8.36 -4.09 2.65
CA ILE A 53 8.21 -4.82 1.39
C ILE A 53 7.22 -4.07 0.53
N ARG A 54 7.53 -3.96 -0.77
CA ARG A 54 6.57 -3.45 -1.75
C ARG A 54 6.53 -4.36 -2.97
N PHE A 55 5.32 -4.68 -3.39
CA PHE A 55 5.04 -5.33 -4.67
C PHE A 55 4.37 -4.33 -5.61
N PHE A 56 4.74 -4.41 -6.88
CA PHE A 56 4.08 -3.71 -7.97
C PHE A 56 3.34 -4.71 -8.85
N LEU A 57 2.14 -4.34 -9.26
CA LEU A 57 1.33 -5.10 -10.20
C LEU A 57 1.48 -4.47 -11.58
N PHE A 58 1.90 -5.28 -12.55
CA PHE A 58 1.97 -4.92 -13.96
C PHE A 58 0.84 -5.59 -14.74
N ASP A 59 0.36 -4.94 -15.80
CA ASP A 59 -0.53 -5.57 -16.76
C ASP A 59 0.30 -6.41 -17.74
N THR A 60 -0.17 -7.63 -18.04
CA THR A 60 0.54 -8.52 -18.99
C THR A 60 0.53 -7.99 -20.41
N ASN A 61 -0.45 -7.18 -20.79
CA ASN A 61 -0.53 -6.54 -22.10
C ASN A 61 0.29 -5.26 -22.18
N PHE A 62 0.66 -4.69 -21.03
CA PHE A 62 1.45 -3.46 -20.90
C PHE A 62 2.53 -3.66 -19.82
N PRO A 63 3.60 -4.41 -20.11
CA PRO A 63 4.59 -4.85 -19.11
C PRO A 63 5.33 -3.70 -18.43
N ASP A 64 5.36 -2.52 -19.05
CA ASP A 64 5.97 -1.32 -18.47
C ASP A 64 4.98 -0.44 -17.68
N LYS A 65 3.69 -0.81 -17.66
CA LYS A 65 2.66 -0.05 -16.96
C LYS A 65 2.34 -0.67 -15.60
N ILE A 66 2.70 0.03 -14.55
CA ILE A 66 2.25 -0.31 -13.20
C ILE A 66 0.77 0.03 -13.09
N ILE A 67 -0.05 -0.94 -12.67
CA ILE A 67 -1.48 -0.80 -12.46
C ILE A 67 -1.91 -0.89 -11.00
N GLY A 68 -0.98 -1.25 -10.12
CA GLY A 68 -1.23 -1.29 -8.69
C GLY A 68 0.05 -1.47 -7.89
N THR A 69 -0.06 -1.21 -6.60
CA THR A 69 1.01 -1.49 -5.63
C THR A 69 0.41 -1.86 -4.28
N VAL A 70 1.09 -2.75 -3.57
CA VAL A 70 0.85 -3.05 -2.16
C VAL A 70 2.14 -3.02 -1.41
N SER A 71 2.14 -2.40 -0.24
CA SER A 71 3.31 -2.32 0.64
C SER A 71 2.98 -2.86 2.04
N PHE A 72 4.02 -3.36 2.70
CA PHE A 72 3.99 -3.81 4.07
C PHE A 72 5.12 -3.13 4.82
N SER A 73 4.78 -2.42 5.88
CA SER A 73 5.70 -1.67 6.74
C SER A 73 5.54 -2.09 8.19
N ASP A 74 6.35 -1.51 9.06
CA ASP A 74 6.31 -1.79 10.51
C ASP A 74 6.39 -3.29 10.81
N ILE A 75 7.21 -4.00 10.05
CA ILE A 75 7.36 -5.45 10.17
C ILE A 75 8.00 -5.80 11.52
N LYS A 76 7.23 -6.45 12.38
CA LYS A 76 7.63 -6.93 13.70
C LYS A 76 7.71 -8.43 13.67
N LYS A 77 8.86 -8.97 14.07
CA LYS A 77 9.13 -10.42 14.19
C LYS A 77 8.91 -10.90 15.63
N GLY A 78 9.20 -12.16 15.88
CA GLY A 78 9.12 -12.78 17.20
C GLY A 78 7.68 -12.93 17.67
N ALA A 79 7.38 -12.56 18.89
CA ALA A 79 6.06 -12.75 19.50
C ALA A 79 4.91 -11.97 18.81
N PHE A 80 5.22 -10.96 18.00
CA PHE A 80 4.20 -10.17 17.33
C PHE A 80 3.85 -10.69 15.92
N CYS A 81 4.84 -11.07 15.12
CA CYS A 81 4.69 -11.49 13.72
C CYS A 81 3.65 -10.64 12.97
N SER A 82 3.80 -9.31 13.03
CA SER A 82 2.81 -8.36 12.53
C SER A 82 3.41 -7.31 11.59
N CYS A 83 2.56 -6.75 10.74
CA CYS A 83 2.92 -5.62 9.86
C CYS A 83 1.69 -4.78 9.53
N THR A 84 1.94 -3.59 8.95
CA THR A 84 0.90 -2.69 8.43
C THR A 84 0.91 -2.74 6.91
N THR A 85 -0.26 -2.82 6.27
CA THR A 85 -0.40 -2.81 4.81
C THR A 85 -1.05 -1.54 4.31
N GLY A 86 -0.58 -1.09 3.13
CA GLY A 86 -1.21 -0.05 2.33
C GLY A 86 -1.19 -0.45 0.85
N TYR A 87 -2.22 -0.11 0.08
CA TYR A 87 -2.34 -0.49 -1.31
C TYR A 87 -3.01 0.57 -2.16
N LYS A 88 -2.71 0.54 -3.45
CA LYS A 88 -3.25 1.47 -4.46
C LYS A 88 -3.50 0.72 -5.76
N ILE A 89 -4.59 1.09 -6.44
CA ILE A 89 -4.89 0.63 -7.80
C ILE A 89 -5.06 1.85 -8.70
N ASP A 90 -4.48 1.76 -9.88
CA ASP A 90 -4.65 2.75 -10.93
C ASP A 90 -6.14 2.97 -11.24
N LYS A 91 -6.53 4.23 -11.39
CA LYS A 91 -7.93 4.63 -11.61
C LYS A 91 -8.60 3.92 -12.80
N GLU A 92 -7.82 3.63 -13.85
CA GLU A 92 -8.32 2.93 -15.04
C GLU A 92 -8.58 1.44 -14.81
N PHE A 93 -8.02 0.87 -13.74
CA PHE A 93 -8.08 -0.55 -13.40
C PHE A 93 -8.88 -0.86 -12.14
N GLN A 94 -9.56 0.14 -11.58
CA GLN A 94 -10.45 -0.04 -10.44
C GLN A 94 -11.72 -0.81 -10.83
N HIS A 95 -12.38 -1.40 -9.85
CA HIS A 95 -13.63 -2.17 -10.00
C HIS A 95 -13.57 -3.37 -10.98
N GLN A 96 -12.36 -3.80 -11.38
CA GLN A 96 -12.11 -4.92 -12.30
C GLN A 96 -11.48 -6.13 -11.60
N GLY A 97 -11.45 -6.15 -10.28
CA GLY A 97 -10.92 -7.26 -9.47
C GLY A 97 -9.38 -7.28 -9.30
N TYR A 98 -8.64 -6.36 -9.91
CA TYR A 98 -7.17 -6.32 -9.79
C TYR A 98 -6.70 -6.11 -8.34
N GLY A 99 -7.34 -5.23 -7.58
CA GLY A 99 -7.00 -5.00 -6.17
C GLY A 99 -7.16 -6.26 -5.33
N ARG A 100 -8.25 -7.00 -5.54
CA ARG A 100 -8.50 -8.27 -4.86
C ARG A 100 -7.43 -9.30 -5.20
N ARG A 101 -7.11 -9.49 -6.48
CA ARG A 101 -6.07 -10.44 -6.92
C ARG A 101 -4.71 -10.08 -6.34
N MET A 102 -4.30 -8.82 -6.44
CA MET A 102 -3.01 -8.33 -5.92
C MET A 102 -2.89 -8.59 -4.42
N LEU A 103 -3.89 -8.19 -3.63
CA LEU A 103 -3.86 -8.38 -2.19
C LEU A 103 -3.93 -9.86 -1.79
N THR A 104 -4.74 -10.68 -2.46
CA THR A 104 -4.78 -12.12 -2.19
C THR A 104 -3.41 -12.77 -2.39
N MET A 105 -2.71 -12.45 -3.48
CA MET A 105 -1.37 -12.97 -3.75
C MET A 105 -0.35 -12.46 -2.72
N ALA A 106 -0.39 -11.18 -2.41
CA ALA A 106 0.53 -10.56 -1.45
C ALA A 106 0.31 -11.14 -0.02
N LEU A 107 -0.93 -11.25 0.44
CA LEU A 107 -1.25 -11.87 1.73
C LEU A 107 -0.78 -13.31 1.81
N LYS A 108 -0.97 -14.09 0.73
CA LYS A 108 -0.46 -15.46 0.67
C LYS A 108 1.06 -15.49 0.91
N ILE A 109 1.83 -14.66 0.20
CA ILE A 109 3.30 -14.60 0.38
C ILE A 109 3.65 -14.22 1.84
N LEU A 110 2.98 -13.22 2.41
CA LEU A 110 3.25 -12.79 3.79
C LEU A 110 3.00 -13.90 4.80
N VAL A 111 1.92 -14.64 4.63
CA VAL A 111 1.54 -15.73 5.55
C VAL A 111 2.44 -16.96 5.34
N THR A 112 2.59 -17.43 4.08
CA THR A 112 3.26 -18.71 3.82
C THR A 112 4.78 -18.62 3.85
N GLU A 113 5.37 -17.53 3.32
CA GLU A 113 6.82 -17.40 3.18
C GLU A 113 7.45 -16.58 4.32
N MET A 114 6.70 -15.62 4.86
CA MET A 114 7.23 -14.75 5.91
C MET A 114 6.67 -15.03 7.28
N HIS A 115 5.71 -15.96 7.40
CA HIS A 115 5.06 -16.37 8.64
C HIS A 115 4.46 -15.20 9.43
N MET A 116 3.90 -14.21 8.71
CA MET A 116 3.18 -13.10 9.34
C MET A 116 1.83 -13.62 9.84
N HIS A 117 1.58 -13.38 11.12
CA HIS A 117 0.34 -13.78 11.78
C HIS A 117 -0.72 -12.69 11.73
N ARG A 118 -0.31 -11.41 11.82
CA ARG A 118 -1.22 -10.27 11.91
C ARG A 118 -0.85 -9.20 10.90
N ILE A 119 -1.80 -8.82 10.03
CA ILE A 119 -1.60 -7.78 9.03
C ILE A 119 -2.66 -6.71 9.25
N GLU A 120 -2.25 -5.48 9.57
CA GLU A 120 -3.12 -4.36 9.89
C GLU A 120 -3.31 -3.45 8.67
N ALA A 121 -4.52 -2.93 8.51
CA ALA A 121 -4.83 -1.90 7.54
C ALA A 121 -5.56 -0.74 8.23
N TYR A 122 -5.10 0.48 8.01
CA TYR A 122 -5.74 1.68 8.52
C TYR A 122 -6.41 2.39 7.36
N ILE A 123 -7.73 2.48 7.38
CA ILE A 123 -8.56 2.92 6.26
C ILE A 123 -9.39 4.12 6.68
N ALA A 124 -9.30 5.21 5.90
CA ALA A 124 -10.15 6.38 6.13
C ALA A 124 -11.64 5.98 6.08
N PRO A 125 -12.49 6.42 7.02
CA PRO A 125 -13.90 6.01 7.09
C PRO A 125 -14.70 6.24 5.80
N GLN A 126 -14.34 7.27 5.04
CA GLN A 126 -14.95 7.61 3.77
C GLN A 126 -14.43 6.79 2.56
N ASN A 127 -13.37 5.99 2.74
CA ASN A 127 -12.82 5.14 1.69
C ASN A 127 -13.57 3.79 1.63
N THR A 128 -14.83 3.85 1.21
CA THR A 128 -15.73 2.69 1.15
C THR A 128 -15.21 1.58 0.25
N ALA A 129 -14.49 1.91 -0.81
CA ALA A 129 -13.88 0.94 -1.72
C ALA A 129 -12.81 0.09 -1.00
N SER A 130 -11.92 0.71 -0.23
CA SER A 130 -10.91 0.01 0.58
C SER A 130 -11.55 -0.80 1.70
N ILE A 131 -12.57 -0.27 2.38
CA ILE A 131 -13.31 -0.99 3.43
C ILE A 131 -13.95 -2.26 2.85
N SER A 132 -14.66 -2.13 1.72
CA SER A 132 -15.28 -3.27 1.04
C SER A 132 -14.25 -4.33 0.64
N LEU A 133 -13.13 -3.91 0.07
CA LEU A 133 -12.07 -4.82 -0.34
C LEU A 133 -11.43 -5.55 0.86
N ALA A 134 -11.11 -4.84 1.92
CA ALA A 134 -10.56 -5.44 3.15
C ALA A 134 -11.53 -6.49 3.73
N THR A 135 -12.83 -6.15 3.84
CA THR A 135 -13.86 -7.06 4.33
C THR A 135 -13.98 -8.31 3.46
N GLN A 136 -13.99 -8.16 2.13
CA GLN A 136 -14.04 -9.31 1.19
C GLN A 136 -12.82 -10.23 1.28
N LEU A 137 -11.68 -9.72 1.72
CA LEU A 137 -10.45 -10.48 1.93
C LEU A 137 -10.35 -11.11 3.33
N GLY A 138 -11.36 -10.93 4.16
CA GLY A 138 -11.41 -11.50 5.50
C GLY A 138 -10.74 -10.64 6.58
N PHE A 139 -10.46 -9.38 6.31
CA PHE A 139 -10.04 -8.47 7.37
C PHE A 139 -11.21 -8.19 8.31
N ILE A 140 -10.94 -8.19 9.59
CA ILE A 140 -11.89 -7.99 10.68
C ILE A 140 -11.75 -6.54 11.20
N PRO A 141 -12.83 -5.77 11.36
CA PRO A 141 -12.75 -4.45 11.99
C PRO A 141 -12.38 -4.57 13.48
N GLU A 142 -11.43 -3.75 13.93
CA GLU A 142 -10.91 -3.82 15.30
C GLU A 142 -11.06 -2.49 16.06
N GLY A 143 -11.74 -1.54 15.48
CA GLY A 143 -12.03 -0.24 16.10
C GLY A 143 -11.51 0.95 15.32
N THR A 144 -11.48 2.10 15.99
CA THR A 144 -11.03 3.37 15.41
C THR A 144 -9.72 3.81 16.03
N ALA A 145 -8.76 4.11 15.17
CA ALA A 145 -7.55 4.82 15.53
C ALA A 145 -7.84 6.32 15.44
N TYR A 146 -8.10 6.94 16.60
CA TYR A 146 -8.44 8.37 16.67
C TYR A 146 -7.23 9.25 16.38
N SER A 147 -7.43 10.34 15.64
CA SER A 147 -6.39 11.31 15.27
C SER A 147 -5.13 10.62 14.73
N TYR A 148 -5.32 9.64 13.85
CA TYR A 148 -4.28 8.70 13.42
C TYR A 148 -3.25 9.33 12.49
N VAL A 149 -3.71 10.17 11.56
CA VAL A 149 -2.83 10.76 10.56
C VAL A 149 -3.21 12.22 10.30
N TYR A 150 -2.20 13.06 10.09
CA TYR A 150 -2.41 14.46 9.71
C TYR A 150 -2.54 14.59 8.21
N LEU A 151 -3.74 14.92 7.72
CA LEU A 151 -4.05 15.06 6.30
C LEU A 151 -4.69 16.43 6.05
N ARG A 152 -4.19 17.16 5.07
CA ARG A 152 -4.80 18.42 4.60
C ARG A 152 -5.16 19.39 5.75
N GLY A 153 -4.20 19.59 6.66
CA GLY A 153 -4.33 20.56 7.75
C GLY A 153 -5.07 20.09 8.99
N LYS A 154 -5.50 18.81 9.07
CA LYS A 154 -6.18 18.28 10.27
C LYS A 154 -5.82 16.83 10.56
N TRP A 155 -5.99 16.43 11.82
CA TRP A 155 -5.90 15.04 12.23
C TRP A 155 -7.15 14.28 11.81
N GLU A 156 -6.97 13.14 11.16
CA GLU A 156 -8.06 12.29 10.67
C GLU A 156 -8.06 10.94 11.37
N ASP A 157 -9.26 10.49 11.73
CA ASP A 157 -9.48 9.14 12.27
C ASP A 157 -9.38 8.11 11.16
N HIS A 158 -8.91 6.90 11.49
CA HIS A 158 -8.90 5.76 10.59
C HIS A 158 -9.53 4.54 11.25
N LEU A 159 -10.26 3.77 10.48
CA LEU A 159 -10.74 2.46 10.91
C LEU A 159 -9.59 1.48 10.83
N ARG A 160 -9.36 0.75 11.92
CA ARG A 160 -8.38 -0.32 11.96
C ARG A 160 -9.03 -1.65 11.61
N PHE A 161 -8.50 -2.29 10.58
CA PHE A 161 -8.85 -3.63 10.15
C PHE A 161 -7.64 -4.55 10.34
N VAL A 162 -7.89 -5.82 10.63
CA VAL A 162 -6.83 -6.81 10.83
C VAL A 162 -7.15 -8.10 10.09
N TYR A 163 -6.15 -8.63 9.39
CA TYR A 163 -6.16 -9.98 8.86
C TYR A 163 -5.33 -10.86 9.79
N ILE A 164 -5.91 -11.97 10.23
CA ILE A 164 -5.27 -12.99 11.08
C ILE A 164 -5.12 -14.26 10.27
N SER A 165 -3.89 -14.78 10.20
CA SER A 165 -3.57 -16.04 9.50
C SER A 165 -3.87 -17.27 10.35
#